data_6f7e2ca12c5c4ce79559e60bec3b398f
#
_entry.id   6f7e2ca12c5c4ce79559e60bec3b398f
#
_cell.length_a   1.000
_cell.length_b   1.000
_cell.length_c   1.000
_cell.angle_alpha   90.00
_cell.angle_beta   90.00
_cell.angle_gamma   90.00
#
_symmetry.space_group_name_H-M   'P 1'
#
loop_
_entity.id
_entity.type
_entity.pdbx_description
1 polymer ?
#
loop_
_entity_poly.entity_id
_entity_poly.type
_entity_poly.pdbx_seq_one_letter_code
_entity_poly.pdbx_strand_id
1 'polypeptide(L)'
;MVCLNCNRTIPNDTKVCPHCKAKVNPDIIRCPECWTRLTSIKDICPKCGCDVSQALAEREACANEVEETAWDMIKRLPLAFKIAVPVVIVAIIAAAVIYYSGKQAAINEEIVSLAEEYTDSSDGTLEKITEIAELYEFNVYDRDWIMHLETSKAFMEEFDEEIGDIKDDREPIEHLRTQIKELSGSKIDKLADEVYHTYADCYGYVIGENGSYPGYIKKYNKLLDKYEKAVKAFNKEIKKLK
;
A
#
# COMPACT_ATOMS: atom_id res chain seq x y z
N MET A 1 12.25 -18.07 27.17
CA MET A 1 13.54 -18.83 27.09
C MET A 1 14.61 -18.03 26.37
N VAL A 2 15.87 -18.44 26.43
CA VAL A 2 16.96 -17.78 25.70
C VAL A 2 17.31 -18.60 24.46
N CYS A 3 17.49 -17.94 23.32
CA CYS A 3 17.91 -18.60 22.10
C CYS A 3 19.35 -19.12 22.23
N LEU A 4 19.54 -20.41 22.03
CA LEU A 4 20.85 -21.09 22.18
C LEU A 4 21.87 -20.73 21.08
N ASN A 5 21.43 -20.05 20.00
CA ASN A 5 22.32 -19.68 18.91
C ASN A 5 22.79 -18.23 18.99
N CYS A 6 21.92 -17.28 19.43
CA CYS A 6 22.24 -15.85 19.47
C CYS A 6 22.16 -15.24 20.88
N ASN A 7 21.88 -16.01 21.90
CA ASN A 7 21.80 -15.64 23.33
C ASN A 7 20.77 -14.54 23.65
N ARG A 8 19.79 -14.28 22.77
CA ARG A 8 18.72 -13.31 23.02
C ARG A 8 17.50 -13.97 23.63
N THR A 9 16.81 -13.25 24.51
CA THR A 9 15.56 -13.71 25.09
C THR A 9 14.46 -13.81 24.03
N ILE A 10 13.73 -14.93 24.01
CA ILE A 10 12.65 -15.22 23.07
C ILE A 10 11.46 -15.81 23.84
N PRO A 11 10.23 -15.73 23.31
CA PRO A 11 9.07 -16.37 23.92
C PRO A 11 9.24 -17.88 24.08
N ASN A 12 8.64 -18.46 25.13
CA ASN A 12 8.86 -19.87 25.47
C ASN A 12 8.38 -20.86 24.41
N ASP A 13 7.40 -20.51 23.60
CA ASP A 13 6.80 -21.40 22.58
C ASP A 13 7.40 -21.21 21.18
N THR A 14 8.51 -20.45 21.07
CA THR A 14 9.10 -20.11 19.79
C THR A 14 9.82 -21.31 19.17
N LYS A 15 9.33 -21.81 18.04
CA LYS A 15 9.98 -22.89 17.26
C LYS A 15 11.14 -22.41 16.39
N VAL A 16 11.18 -21.12 16.05
CA VAL A 16 12.23 -20.49 15.25
C VAL A 16 12.58 -19.14 15.87
N CYS A 17 13.83 -18.90 16.19
CA CYS A 17 14.28 -17.64 16.78
C CYS A 17 14.00 -16.46 15.85
N PRO A 18 13.26 -15.41 16.28
CA PRO A 18 12.98 -14.25 15.45
C PRO A 18 14.22 -13.41 15.10
N HIS A 19 15.29 -13.53 15.91
CA HIS A 19 16.52 -12.74 15.73
C HIS A 19 17.56 -13.38 14.80
N CYS A 20 17.75 -14.70 14.92
CA CYS A 20 18.79 -15.40 14.14
C CYS A 20 18.23 -16.50 13.22
N LYS A 21 16.92 -16.69 13.18
CA LYS A 21 16.20 -17.71 12.38
C LYS A 21 16.63 -19.16 12.63
N ALA A 22 17.38 -19.42 13.69
CA ALA A 22 17.73 -20.78 14.08
C ALA A 22 16.52 -21.52 14.64
N LYS A 23 16.38 -22.81 14.36
CA LYS A 23 15.36 -23.66 14.98
C LYS A 23 15.65 -23.77 16.47
N VAL A 24 14.63 -23.49 17.28
CA VAL A 24 14.69 -23.59 18.75
C VAL A 24 14.07 -24.91 19.13
N ASN A 25 14.87 -25.76 19.81
CA ASN A 25 14.35 -27.00 20.38
C ASN A 25 14.31 -26.82 21.91
N PRO A 26 13.12 -26.82 22.52
CA PRO A 26 12.96 -26.62 23.97
C PRO A 26 13.61 -27.75 24.80
N ASP A 27 13.80 -28.93 24.21
CA ASP A 27 14.33 -30.09 24.93
C ASP A 27 15.85 -30.13 25.06
N ILE A 28 16.54 -29.15 24.45
CA ILE A 28 18.01 -29.11 24.52
C ILE A 28 18.46 -28.27 25.71
N ILE A 29 19.10 -28.94 26.67
CA ILE A 29 19.69 -28.34 27.85
C ILE A 29 21.18 -28.14 27.60
N ARG A 30 21.77 -27.05 28.13
CA ARG A 30 23.22 -26.85 28.14
C ARG A 30 23.77 -26.89 29.56
N CYS A 31 24.95 -27.44 29.71
CA CYS A 31 25.68 -27.41 30.96
C CYS A 31 25.98 -25.93 31.36
N PRO A 32 25.69 -25.50 32.62
CA PRO A 32 25.97 -24.16 33.08
C PRO A 32 27.47 -23.81 33.10
N GLU A 33 28.34 -24.76 33.32
CA GLU A 33 29.77 -24.53 33.42
C GLU A 33 30.49 -24.50 32.07
N CYS A 34 30.23 -25.49 31.19
CA CYS A 34 30.99 -25.62 29.95
C CYS A 34 30.14 -25.42 28.69
N TRP A 35 28.86 -25.07 28.81
CA TRP A 35 27.92 -24.80 27.74
C TRP A 35 27.73 -25.92 26.70
N THR A 36 28.22 -27.11 27.00
CA THR A 36 28.05 -28.30 26.14
C THR A 36 26.57 -28.69 26.08
N ARG A 37 26.08 -29.04 24.91
CA ARG A 37 24.73 -29.58 24.70
C ARG A 37 24.57 -30.90 25.44
N LEU A 38 23.54 -31.00 26.27
CA LEU A 38 23.16 -32.23 26.94
C LEU A 38 22.00 -32.86 26.15
N THR A 39 22.28 -33.99 25.52
CA THR A 39 21.30 -34.73 24.68
C THR A 39 20.50 -35.77 25.46
N SER A 40 20.87 -36.03 26.69
CA SER A 40 20.15 -36.88 27.62
C SER A 40 20.20 -36.25 29.02
N ILE A 41 19.11 -36.42 29.77
CA ILE A 41 19.00 -36.01 31.18
C ILE A 41 19.92 -36.94 31.97
N LYS A 42 21.16 -36.51 32.15
CA LYS A 42 22.11 -37.14 33.06
C LYS A 42 22.49 -36.11 34.12
N ASP A 43 22.55 -36.52 35.34
CA ASP A 43 22.86 -35.67 36.49
C ASP A 43 24.25 -35.03 36.42
N ILE A 44 25.15 -35.62 35.58
CA ILE A 44 26.53 -35.18 35.41
C ILE A 44 26.82 -34.87 33.95
N CYS A 45 27.40 -33.70 33.69
CA CYS A 45 27.84 -33.28 32.37
C CYS A 45 28.96 -34.19 31.83
N PRO A 46 28.80 -34.82 30.65
CA PRO A 46 29.82 -35.77 30.13
C PRO A 46 31.14 -35.09 29.72
N LYS A 47 31.16 -33.75 29.59
CA LYS A 47 32.35 -33.00 29.15
C LYS A 47 33.18 -32.43 30.30
N CYS A 48 32.53 -31.84 31.31
CA CYS A 48 33.24 -31.17 32.42
C CYS A 48 33.02 -31.82 33.76
N GLY A 49 32.14 -32.84 33.88
CA GLY A 49 31.87 -33.54 35.12
C GLY A 49 31.05 -32.76 36.15
N CYS A 50 30.55 -31.57 35.85
CA CYS A 50 29.73 -30.84 36.82
C CYS A 50 28.35 -31.50 36.98
N ASP A 51 27.80 -31.38 38.18
CA ASP A 51 26.42 -31.79 38.47
C ASP A 51 25.43 -30.75 37.87
N VAL A 52 24.53 -31.23 37.03
CA VAL A 52 23.52 -30.43 36.35
C VAL A 52 22.11 -30.65 36.91
N SER A 53 21.97 -31.52 37.90
CA SER A 53 20.68 -31.86 38.51
C SER A 53 20.04 -30.66 39.19
N GLN A 54 20.84 -29.83 39.84
CA GLN A 54 20.37 -28.62 40.49
C GLN A 54 19.88 -27.57 39.52
N ALA A 55 20.57 -27.36 38.39
CA ALA A 55 20.16 -26.43 37.33
C ALA A 55 18.87 -26.88 36.60
N LEU A 56 18.64 -28.19 36.54
CA LEU A 56 17.39 -28.77 36.00
C LEU A 56 16.22 -28.54 36.97
N ALA A 57 16.43 -28.79 38.28
CA ALA A 57 15.42 -28.58 39.32
C ALA A 57 15.03 -27.12 39.44
N GLU A 58 15.97 -26.16 39.38
CA GLU A 58 15.69 -24.73 39.38
C GLU A 58 14.85 -24.28 38.16
N ARG A 59 15.09 -24.89 37.00
CA ARG A 59 14.32 -24.61 35.79
C ARG A 59 12.90 -25.16 35.85
N GLU A 60 12.68 -26.33 36.38
CA GLU A 60 11.35 -26.90 36.61
C GLU A 60 10.56 -26.07 37.64
N ALA A 61 11.21 -25.63 38.72
CA ALA A 61 10.61 -24.77 39.71
C ALA A 61 10.16 -23.41 39.10
N CYS A 62 11.01 -22.75 38.33
CA CYS A 62 10.64 -21.51 37.61
C CYS A 62 9.52 -21.69 36.58
N ALA A 63 9.46 -22.82 35.89
CA ALA A 63 8.39 -23.10 34.94
C ALA A 63 7.05 -23.29 35.63
N ASN A 64 7.04 -23.97 36.77
CA ASN A 64 5.83 -24.17 37.55
C ASN A 64 5.33 -22.90 38.28
N GLU A 65 6.21 -22.00 38.72
CA GLU A 65 5.84 -20.72 39.32
C GLU A 65 5.15 -19.77 38.33
N VAL A 66 5.50 -19.81 37.05
CA VAL A 66 4.90 -18.92 36.04
C VAL A 66 3.48 -19.36 35.64
N GLU A 67 3.13 -20.64 35.70
CA GLU A 67 1.77 -21.10 35.38
C GLU A 67 0.74 -20.80 36.48
N GLU A 68 1.15 -20.78 37.76
CA GLU A 68 0.19 -20.52 38.87
C GLU A 68 -0.24 -19.04 38.99
N THR A 69 0.57 -18.07 38.53
CA THR A 69 0.38 -16.67 38.92
C THR A 69 -0.73 -15.92 38.18
N ALA A 70 -1.05 -16.21 36.93
CA ALA A 70 -2.03 -15.47 36.16
C ALA A 70 -3.47 -15.94 36.41
N TRP A 71 -3.71 -17.24 36.42
CA TRP A 71 -5.06 -17.81 36.62
C TRP A 71 -5.53 -17.78 38.07
N ASP A 72 -4.62 -17.92 39.04
CA ASP A 72 -5.00 -17.85 40.45
C ASP A 72 -5.22 -16.44 40.94
N MET A 73 -4.54 -15.42 40.38
CA MET A 73 -4.91 -14.03 40.59
C MET A 73 -6.32 -13.71 40.07
N ILE A 74 -6.67 -14.22 38.89
CA ILE A 74 -8.00 -14.03 38.31
C ILE A 74 -9.07 -14.74 39.15
N LYS A 75 -8.78 -15.93 39.68
CA LYS A 75 -9.73 -16.67 40.57
C LYS A 75 -9.98 -15.97 41.89
N ARG A 76 -8.99 -15.25 42.44
CA ARG A 76 -9.10 -14.51 43.70
C ARG A 76 -9.83 -13.16 43.59
N LEU A 77 -10.01 -12.63 42.34
CA LEU A 77 -10.72 -11.39 42.13
C LEU A 77 -12.20 -11.50 42.56
N PRO A 78 -12.78 -10.50 43.23
CA PRO A 78 -14.19 -10.44 43.52
C PRO A 78 -15.03 -10.65 42.25
N LEU A 79 -16.21 -11.28 42.40
CA LEU A 79 -17.10 -11.58 41.24
C LEU A 79 -17.39 -10.32 40.41
N ALA A 80 -17.51 -9.18 41.07
CA ALA A 80 -17.71 -7.88 40.42
C ALA A 80 -16.57 -7.54 39.41
N PHE A 81 -15.32 -7.85 39.73
CA PHE A 81 -14.20 -7.63 38.83
C PHE A 81 -14.13 -8.62 37.69
N LYS A 82 -14.57 -9.87 37.90
CA LYS A 82 -14.64 -10.90 36.84
C LYS A 82 -15.63 -10.53 35.74
N ILE A 83 -16.66 -9.75 36.10
CA ILE A 83 -17.65 -9.26 35.13
C ILE A 83 -17.23 -7.88 34.57
N ALA A 84 -16.74 -6.99 35.43
CA ALA A 84 -16.39 -5.61 35.02
C ALA A 84 -15.22 -5.56 34.04
N VAL A 85 -14.16 -6.37 34.23
CA VAL A 85 -12.98 -6.35 33.37
C VAL A 85 -13.30 -6.73 31.92
N PRO A 86 -13.96 -7.86 31.60
CA PRO A 86 -14.32 -8.17 30.23
C PRO A 86 -15.30 -7.14 29.62
N VAL A 87 -16.23 -6.58 30.41
CA VAL A 87 -17.13 -5.52 29.92
C VAL A 87 -16.37 -4.28 29.52
N VAL A 88 -15.39 -3.83 30.33
CA VAL A 88 -14.54 -2.69 29.99
C VAL A 88 -13.69 -2.97 28.75
N ILE A 89 -13.12 -4.17 28.63
CA ILE A 89 -12.35 -4.55 27.44
C ILE A 89 -13.23 -4.51 26.18
N VAL A 90 -14.43 -5.07 26.24
CA VAL A 90 -15.38 -5.03 25.11
C VAL A 90 -15.76 -3.59 24.77
N ALA A 91 -16.01 -2.74 25.78
CA ALA A 91 -16.32 -1.32 25.56
C ALA A 91 -15.15 -0.57 24.89
N ILE A 92 -13.90 -0.83 25.30
CA ILE A 92 -12.70 -0.24 24.68
C ILE A 92 -12.57 -0.71 23.23
N ILE A 93 -12.75 -2.00 22.97
CA ILE A 93 -12.69 -2.55 21.60
C ILE A 93 -13.79 -1.92 20.74
N ALA A 94 -15.03 -1.86 21.25
CA ALA A 94 -16.13 -1.23 20.53
C ALA A 94 -15.87 0.26 20.25
N ALA A 95 -15.36 1.02 21.22
CA ALA A 95 -14.99 2.41 21.01
C ALA A 95 -13.87 2.56 19.98
N ALA A 96 -12.87 1.70 20.02
CA ALA A 96 -11.79 1.69 19.02
C ALA A 96 -12.32 1.36 17.61
N VAL A 97 -13.20 0.37 17.48
CA VAL A 97 -13.82 0.01 16.19
C VAL A 97 -14.65 1.18 15.65
N ILE A 98 -15.45 1.85 16.47
CA ILE A 98 -16.25 3.02 16.07
C ILE A 98 -15.34 4.17 15.65
N TYR A 99 -14.27 4.43 16.40
CA TYR A 99 -13.29 5.49 16.08
C TYR A 99 -12.59 5.22 14.73
N TYR A 100 -12.07 4.00 14.53
CA TYR A 100 -11.38 3.64 13.29
C TYR A 100 -12.33 3.58 12.09
N SER A 101 -13.57 3.11 12.26
CA SER A 101 -14.55 3.10 11.18
C SER A 101 -14.96 4.52 10.77
N GLY A 102 -15.15 5.42 11.74
CA GLY A 102 -15.44 6.84 11.46
C GLY A 102 -14.29 7.54 10.73
N LYS A 103 -13.04 7.29 11.15
CA LYS A 103 -11.86 7.82 10.48
C LYS A 103 -11.73 7.29 9.03
N GLN A 104 -12.01 6.00 8.83
CA GLN A 104 -11.96 5.40 7.50
C GLN A 104 -13.06 5.96 6.58
N ALA A 105 -14.26 6.20 7.11
CA ALA A 105 -15.34 6.82 6.35
C ALA A 105 -14.97 8.24 5.88
N ALA A 106 -14.37 9.06 6.75
CA ALA A 106 -13.90 10.40 6.39
C ALA A 106 -12.81 10.36 5.29
N ILE A 107 -11.85 9.44 5.40
CA ILE A 107 -10.83 9.24 4.36
C ILE A 107 -11.46 8.80 3.03
N ASN A 108 -12.43 7.89 3.08
CA ASN A 108 -13.12 7.44 1.88
C ASN A 108 -13.88 8.59 1.19
N GLU A 109 -14.55 9.45 1.97
CA GLU A 109 -15.26 10.62 1.45
C GLU A 109 -14.29 11.61 0.76
N GLU A 110 -13.13 11.85 1.37
CA GLU A 110 -12.07 12.68 0.81
C GLU A 110 -11.52 12.10 -0.50
N ILE A 111 -11.24 10.78 -0.53
CA ILE A 111 -10.80 10.09 -1.76
C ILE A 111 -11.85 10.21 -2.86
N VAL A 112 -13.13 10.05 -2.54
CA VAL A 112 -14.22 10.19 -3.52
C VAL A 112 -14.28 11.59 -4.11
N SER A 113 -14.17 12.62 -3.26
CA SER A 113 -14.17 14.04 -3.71
C SER A 113 -12.98 14.34 -4.62
N LEU A 114 -11.78 13.92 -4.22
CA LEU A 114 -10.57 14.08 -5.03
C LEU A 114 -10.64 13.33 -6.37
N ALA A 115 -11.24 12.13 -6.35
CA ALA A 115 -11.40 11.32 -7.55
C ALA A 115 -12.38 11.94 -8.55
N GLU A 116 -13.45 12.56 -8.08
CA GLU A 116 -14.41 13.29 -8.92
C GLU A 116 -13.71 14.51 -9.54
N GLU A 117 -13.04 15.34 -8.73
CA GLU A 117 -12.29 16.49 -9.23
C GLU A 117 -11.18 16.09 -10.23
N TYR A 118 -10.48 14.99 -9.97
CA TYR A 118 -9.44 14.45 -10.85
C TYR A 118 -9.98 14.02 -12.21
N THR A 119 -11.10 13.30 -12.23
CA THR A 119 -11.71 12.84 -13.48
C THR A 119 -12.32 14.01 -14.24
N ASP A 120 -13.01 14.94 -13.58
CA ASP A 120 -13.61 16.11 -14.21
C ASP A 120 -12.54 17.02 -14.83
N SER A 121 -11.44 17.27 -14.12
CA SER A 121 -10.31 18.07 -14.63
C SER A 121 -9.64 17.41 -15.83
N SER A 122 -9.39 16.09 -15.77
CA SER A 122 -8.76 15.37 -16.89
C SER A 122 -9.69 15.24 -18.09
N ASP A 123 -11.00 15.02 -17.90
CA ASP A 123 -12.00 14.99 -18.96
C ASP A 123 -12.13 16.37 -19.63
N GLY A 124 -12.19 17.45 -18.85
CA GLY A 124 -12.27 18.82 -19.38
C GLY A 124 -11.06 19.21 -20.21
N THR A 125 -9.85 18.84 -19.77
CA THR A 125 -8.63 19.11 -20.57
C THR A 125 -8.59 18.23 -21.82
N LEU A 126 -9.03 16.97 -21.76
CA LEU A 126 -9.10 16.12 -22.94
C LEU A 126 -10.15 16.55 -23.96
N GLU A 127 -11.25 17.21 -23.54
CA GLU A 127 -12.19 17.82 -24.45
C GLU A 127 -11.50 18.90 -25.30
N LYS A 128 -10.75 19.82 -24.68
CA LYS A 128 -9.93 20.83 -25.37
C LYS A 128 -8.89 20.19 -26.32
N ILE A 129 -8.19 19.14 -25.84
CA ILE A 129 -7.21 18.41 -26.66
C ILE A 129 -7.88 17.76 -27.87
N THR A 130 -9.07 17.20 -27.72
CA THR A 130 -9.83 16.57 -28.79
C THR A 130 -10.23 17.61 -29.85
N GLU A 131 -10.70 18.77 -29.42
CA GLU A 131 -11.04 19.88 -30.31
C GLU A 131 -9.82 20.32 -31.16
N ILE A 132 -8.67 20.51 -30.53
CA ILE A 132 -7.43 20.80 -31.25
C ILE A 132 -7.03 19.67 -32.20
N ALA A 133 -7.19 18.40 -31.81
CA ALA A 133 -6.88 17.26 -32.67
C ALA A 133 -7.75 17.21 -33.94
N GLU A 134 -9.05 17.49 -33.79
CA GLU A 134 -10.00 17.54 -34.91
C GLU A 134 -9.74 18.73 -35.84
N LEU A 135 -9.47 19.89 -35.27
CA LEU A 135 -9.11 21.09 -36.04
C LEU A 135 -7.78 20.89 -36.77
N TYR A 136 -6.81 20.25 -36.15
CA TYR A 136 -5.53 19.89 -36.78
C TYR A 136 -5.72 18.96 -37.97
N GLU A 137 -6.53 17.91 -37.84
CA GLU A 137 -6.83 17.00 -38.95
C GLU A 137 -7.51 17.76 -40.09
N PHE A 138 -8.51 18.60 -39.83
CA PHE A 138 -9.23 19.35 -40.83
C PHE A 138 -8.35 20.34 -41.56
N ASN A 139 -7.52 21.10 -40.86
CA ASN A 139 -6.74 22.21 -41.45
C ASN A 139 -5.42 21.79 -42.08
N VAL A 140 -4.80 20.71 -41.55
CA VAL A 140 -3.43 20.35 -41.91
C VAL A 140 -3.39 19.12 -42.82
N TYR A 141 -4.41 18.30 -42.79
CA TYR A 141 -4.37 16.95 -43.32
C TYR A 141 -4.78 16.77 -44.79
N ASP A 142 -5.62 17.66 -45.27
CA ASP A 142 -6.12 17.62 -46.65
C ASP A 142 -5.16 18.27 -47.68
N ARG A 143 -3.90 18.56 -47.30
CA ARG A 143 -2.94 19.30 -48.12
C ARG A 143 -1.71 18.45 -48.50
N ASP A 144 -1.03 18.85 -49.58
CA ASP A 144 0.23 18.25 -50.04
C ASP A 144 1.32 18.32 -48.95
N TRP A 145 2.20 17.32 -48.87
CA TRP A 145 3.16 17.13 -47.80
C TRP A 145 4.05 18.34 -47.45
N ILE A 146 4.48 19.15 -48.42
CA ILE A 146 5.30 20.34 -48.19
C ILE A 146 4.47 21.46 -47.53
N MET A 147 3.22 21.62 -47.99
CA MET A 147 2.26 22.56 -47.38
C MET A 147 1.85 22.09 -45.97
N HIS A 148 1.90 20.80 -45.69
CA HIS A 148 1.58 20.22 -44.39
C HIS A 148 2.52 20.72 -43.28
N LEU A 149 3.86 20.75 -43.49
CA LEU A 149 4.83 21.22 -42.49
C LEU A 149 4.67 22.71 -42.16
N GLU A 150 4.50 23.56 -43.19
CA GLU A 150 4.28 24.99 -42.99
C GLU A 150 2.93 25.29 -42.35
N THR A 151 1.89 24.54 -42.75
CA THR A 151 0.54 24.69 -42.19
C THR A 151 0.47 24.19 -40.76
N SER A 152 1.16 23.09 -40.43
CA SER A 152 1.20 22.55 -39.07
C SER A 152 1.90 23.51 -38.11
N LYS A 153 2.99 24.15 -38.54
CA LYS A 153 3.67 25.17 -37.74
C LYS A 153 2.80 26.41 -37.54
N ALA A 154 2.19 26.93 -38.61
CA ALA A 154 1.27 28.05 -38.53
C ALA A 154 0.04 27.75 -37.66
N PHE A 155 -0.48 26.52 -37.72
CA PHE A 155 -1.58 26.06 -36.88
C PHE A 155 -1.18 26.09 -35.39
N MET A 156 0.00 25.54 -35.02
CA MET A 156 0.45 25.54 -33.66
C MET A 156 0.75 26.93 -33.11
N GLU A 157 1.16 27.88 -33.98
CA GLU A 157 1.35 29.29 -33.64
C GLU A 157 -0.01 29.99 -33.45
N GLU A 158 -1.04 29.66 -34.24
CA GLU A 158 -2.38 30.23 -34.14
C GLU A 158 -3.11 29.81 -32.84
N PHE A 159 -2.86 28.56 -32.37
CA PHE A 159 -3.46 28.00 -31.17
C PHE A 159 -2.51 27.99 -29.96
N ASP A 160 -1.49 28.87 -29.94
CA ASP A 160 -0.46 28.87 -28.87
C ASP A 160 -1.05 29.22 -27.49
N GLU A 161 -2.09 30.09 -27.45
CA GLU A 161 -2.80 30.45 -26.20
C GLU A 161 -3.58 29.24 -25.65
N GLU A 162 -4.40 28.59 -26.48
CA GLU A 162 -5.18 27.39 -26.08
C GLU A 162 -4.27 26.22 -25.71
N ILE A 163 -3.15 26.05 -26.42
CA ILE A 163 -2.13 25.06 -26.09
C ILE A 163 -1.43 25.42 -24.77
N GLY A 164 -1.23 26.70 -24.50
CA GLY A 164 -0.73 27.21 -23.23
C GLY A 164 -1.65 26.82 -22.08
N ASP A 165 -2.94 27.09 -22.21
CA ASP A 165 -3.95 26.72 -21.20
C ASP A 165 -3.97 25.23 -20.93
N ILE A 166 -3.90 24.39 -21.97
CA ILE A 166 -3.84 22.93 -21.85
C ILE A 166 -2.56 22.46 -21.12
N LYS A 167 -1.44 23.13 -21.33
CA LYS A 167 -0.19 22.85 -20.60
C LYS A 167 -0.30 23.20 -19.12
N ASP A 168 -0.94 24.30 -18.80
CA ASP A 168 -1.13 24.75 -17.42
C ASP A 168 -2.12 23.86 -16.66
N ASP A 169 -3.12 23.26 -17.32
CA ASP A 169 -4.06 22.29 -16.74
C ASP A 169 -3.38 20.98 -16.27
N ARG A 170 -2.18 20.69 -16.75
CA ARG A 170 -1.48 19.43 -16.42
C ARG A 170 -1.00 19.34 -14.98
N GLU A 171 -0.47 20.43 -14.43
CA GLU A 171 0.07 20.46 -13.06
C GLU A 171 -1.01 20.19 -12.01
N PRO A 172 -2.20 20.81 -12.05
CA PRO A 172 -3.32 20.48 -11.19
C PRO A 172 -3.74 19.00 -11.23
N ILE A 173 -3.82 18.41 -12.43
CA ILE A 173 -4.20 17.00 -12.61
C ILE A 173 -3.16 16.07 -11.95
N GLU A 174 -1.87 16.36 -12.10
CA GLU A 174 -0.80 15.60 -11.46
C GLU A 174 -0.81 15.74 -9.93
N HIS A 175 -1.16 16.92 -9.44
CA HIS A 175 -1.32 17.18 -8.01
C HIS A 175 -2.47 16.38 -7.41
N LEU A 176 -3.64 16.37 -8.04
CA LEU A 176 -4.81 15.59 -7.63
C LEU A 176 -4.48 14.07 -7.60
N ARG A 177 -3.80 13.56 -8.63
CA ARG A 177 -3.31 12.19 -8.65
C ARG A 177 -2.42 11.87 -7.43
N THR A 178 -1.52 12.80 -7.08
CA THR A 178 -0.61 12.62 -5.94
C THR A 178 -1.37 12.60 -4.62
N GLN A 179 -2.34 13.48 -4.42
CA GLN A 179 -3.19 13.50 -3.23
C GLN A 179 -4.00 12.19 -3.08
N ILE A 180 -4.59 11.69 -4.18
CA ILE A 180 -5.28 10.39 -4.18
C ILE A 180 -4.33 9.28 -3.72
N LYS A 181 -3.10 9.29 -4.20
CA LYS A 181 -2.08 8.29 -3.87
C LYS A 181 -1.68 8.29 -2.40
N GLU A 182 -1.63 9.46 -1.77
CA GLU A 182 -1.29 9.60 -0.35
C GLU A 182 -2.39 9.05 0.57
N LEU A 183 -3.65 9.14 0.15
CA LEU A 183 -4.81 8.74 0.95
C LEU A 183 -5.31 7.32 0.67
N SER A 184 -5.09 6.83 -0.55
CA SER A 184 -5.70 5.59 -1.03
C SER A 184 -4.77 4.36 -0.90
N GLY A 185 -5.35 3.17 -1.05
CA GLY A 185 -4.59 1.93 -1.07
C GLY A 185 -4.11 1.56 -2.48
N SER A 186 -3.16 0.65 -2.55
CA SER A 186 -2.40 0.27 -3.76
C SER A 186 -3.23 -0.05 -5.02
N LYS A 187 -4.51 -0.37 -4.90
CA LYS A 187 -5.37 -0.66 -6.04
C LYS A 187 -5.90 0.61 -6.68
N ILE A 188 -6.34 1.57 -5.89
CA ILE A 188 -6.82 2.89 -6.36
C ILE A 188 -5.66 3.66 -6.94
N ASP A 189 -4.48 3.64 -6.29
CA ASP A 189 -3.25 4.25 -6.79
C ASP A 189 -2.91 3.81 -8.21
N LYS A 190 -2.93 2.49 -8.46
CA LYS A 190 -2.62 1.93 -9.79
C LYS A 190 -3.62 2.37 -10.85
N LEU A 191 -4.89 2.46 -10.48
CA LEU A 191 -5.93 2.90 -11.40
C LEU A 191 -5.84 4.40 -11.69
N ALA A 192 -5.52 5.22 -10.68
CA ALA A 192 -5.22 6.65 -10.86
C ALA A 192 -3.98 6.86 -11.73
N ASP A 193 -2.92 6.09 -11.53
CA ASP A 193 -1.73 6.10 -12.38
C ASP A 193 -2.07 5.69 -13.82
N GLU A 194 -2.94 4.70 -14.05
CA GLU A 194 -3.37 4.27 -15.38
C GLU A 194 -4.19 5.36 -16.10
N VAL A 195 -5.09 6.05 -15.38
CA VAL A 195 -5.80 7.22 -15.90
C VAL A 195 -4.81 8.30 -16.32
N TYR A 196 -3.86 8.66 -15.45
CA TYR A 196 -2.87 9.68 -15.76
C TYR A 196 -1.98 9.31 -16.97
N HIS A 197 -1.51 8.08 -17.06
CA HIS A 197 -0.67 7.64 -18.18
C HIS A 197 -1.43 7.68 -19.51
N THR A 198 -2.69 7.24 -19.53
CA THR A 198 -3.50 7.29 -20.74
C THR A 198 -3.89 8.71 -21.12
N TYR A 199 -4.13 9.60 -20.15
CA TYR A 199 -4.27 11.04 -20.36
C TYR A 199 -3.00 11.63 -20.97
N ALA A 200 -1.82 11.33 -20.36
CA ALA A 200 -0.54 11.84 -20.85
C ALA A 200 -0.19 11.35 -22.27
N ASP A 201 -0.63 10.14 -22.63
CA ASP A 201 -0.50 9.61 -23.99
C ASP A 201 -1.32 10.44 -25.00
N CYS A 202 -2.57 10.80 -24.66
CA CYS A 202 -3.43 11.67 -25.48
C CYS A 202 -2.79 13.06 -25.61
N TYR A 203 -2.42 13.65 -24.48
CA TYR A 203 -1.77 14.96 -24.41
C TYR A 203 -0.49 14.99 -25.25
N GLY A 204 0.42 14.05 -25.02
CA GLY A 204 1.70 13.98 -25.73
C GLY A 204 1.57 13.73 -27.23
N TYR A 205 0.48 13.07 -27.65
CA TYR A 205 0.22 12.83 -29.05
C TYR A 205 -0.21 14.10 -29.81
N VAL A 206 -1.02 14.96 -29.15
CA VAL A 206 -1.55 16.19 -29.79
C VAL A 206 -0.60 17.37 -29.60
N ILE A 207 -0.12 17.58 -28.38
CA ILE A 207 0.67 18.77 -28.02
C ILE A 207 2.18 18.55 -28.28
N GLY A 208 2.64 17.30 -28.36
CA GLY A 208 4.06 16.94 -28.46
C GLY A 208 4.62 16.81 -29.88
N GLU A 209 3.99 17.36 -30.90
CA GLU A 209 4.44 17.33 -32.32
C GLU A 209 4.59 15.92 -32.94
N ASN A 210 4.09 14.89 -32.28
CA ASN A 210 4.28 13.47 -32.69
C ASN A 210 3.20 12.94 -33.64
N GLY A 211 2.34 13.78 -34.13
CA GLY A 211 1.29 13.39 -35.05
C GLY A 211 1.85 13.06 -36.44
N SER A 212 2.01 11.76 -36.74
CA SER A 212 2.39 11.32 -38.08
C SER A 212 1.16 11.08 -38.97
N TYR A 213 1.18 11.66 -40.13
CA TYR A 213 0.27 11.42 -41.26
C TYR A 213 0.50 10.05 -41.89
N PRO A 214 -0.47 9.30 -42.43
CA PRO A 214 -1.91 9.45 -42.39
C PRO A 214 -2.56 8.68 -41.20
N GLY A 215 -3.77 9.11 -40.79
CA GLY A 215 -4.55 8.42 -39.75
C GLY A 215 -4.35 9.00 -38.36
N TYR A 216 -4.03 10.30 -38.27
CA TYR A 216 -3.84 11.06 -37.04
C TYR A 216 -5.01 10.91 -36.07
N ILE A 217 -6.22 11.29 -36.49
CA ILE A 217 -7.41 11.19 -35.63
C ILE A 217 -7.77 9.74 -35.27
N LYS A 218 -7.54 8.79 -36.19
CA LYS A 218 -7.75 7.38 -35.92
C LYS A 218 -6.81 6.85 -34.83
N LYS A 219 -5.61 7.39 -34.77
CA LYS A 219 -4.60 7.05 -33.75
C LYS A 219 -4.94 7.70 -32.43
N TYR A 220 -5.33 8.98 -32.48
CA TYR A 220 -5.82 9.72 -31.31
C TYR A 220 -7.04 9.04 -30.68
N ASN A 221 -8.06 8.70 -31.47
CA ASN A 221 -9.26 8.01 -30.98
C ASN A 221 -8.94 6.67 -30.29
N LYS A 222 -7.89 5.97 -30.71
CA LYS A 222 -7.43 4.75 -30.00
C LYS A 222 -6.80 5.06 -28.63
N LEU A 223 -6.15 6.21 -28.48
CA LEU A 223 -5.63 6.65 -27.20
C LEU A 223 -6.76 7.09 -26.28
N LEU A 224 -7.73 7.83 -26.83
CA LEU A 224 -8.93 8.25 -26.12
C LEU A 224 -9.76 7.04 -25.62
N ASP A 225 -9.93 6.00 -26.45
CA ASP A 225 -10.58 4.75 -26.04
C ASP A 225 -9.87 4.07 -24.84
N LYS A 226 -8.55 4.16 -24.77
CA LYS A 226 -7.80 3.61 -23.61
C LYS A 226 -8.03 4.42 -22.36
N TYR A 227 -7.99 5.77 -22.48
CA TYR A 227 -8.28 6.68 -21.39
C TYR A 227 -9.69 6.43 -20.82
N GLU A 228 -10.72 6.41 -21.66
CA GLU A 228 -12.08 6.14 -21.21
C GLU A 228 -12.22 4.79 -20.46
N LYS A 229 -11.51 3.77 -20.90
CA LYS A 229 -11.49 2.47 -20.19
C LYS A 229 -10.83 2.58 -18.82
N ALA A 230 -9.73 3.32 -18.73
CA ALA A 230 -9.03 3.55 -17.49
C ALA A 230 -9.93 4.34 -16.50
N VAL A 231 -10.58 5.42 -16.94
CA VAL A 231 -11.54 6.20 -16.13
C VAL A 231 -12.72 5.34 -15.68
N LYS A 232 -13.30 4.51 -16.57
CA LYS A 232 -14.38 3.59 -16.18
C LYS A 232 -13.95 2.58 -15.13
N ALA A 233 -12.73 2.05 -15.22
CA ALA A 233 -12.18 1.13 -14.21
C ALA A 233 -11.94 1.83 -12.88
N PHE A 234 -11.35 3.01 -12.89
CA PHE A 234 -11.10 3.85 -11.72
C PHE A 234 -12.42 4.21 -11.02
N ASN A 235 -13.38 4.79 -11.72
CA ASN A 235 -14.69 5.18 -11.19
C ASN A 235 -15.47 3.98 -10.63
N LYS A 236 -15.33 2.79 -11.21
CA LYS A 236 -15.92 1.56 -10.66
C LYS A 236 -15.35 1.18 -9.30
N GLU A 237 -14.06 1.43 -9.07
CA GLU A 237 -13.45 1.15 -7.77
C GLU A 237 -13.81 2.23 -6.74
N ILE A 238 -13.80 3.50 -7.14
CA ILE A 238 -14.23 4.63 -6.30
C ILE A 238 -15.68 4.47 -5.80
N LYS A 239 -16.59 3.99 -6.65
CA LYS A 239 -17.99 3.71 -6.26
C LYS A 239 -18.14 2.71 -5.11
N LYS A 240 -17.13 1.90 -4.83
CA LYS A 240 -17.18 0.95 -3.69
C LYS A 240 -16.84 1.62 -2.35
N LEU A 241 -16.30 2.82 -2.38
CA LEU A 241 -16.00 3.60 -1.18
C LEU A 241 -17.22 4.37 -0.66
N LYS A 242 -18.20 4.62 -1.54
CA LYS A 242 -19.51 5.21 -1.21
C LYS A 242 -20.40 4.19 -0.54
#